data_6e4807a82ee35f18136805565e31380a
#
_entry.id   6e4807a82ee35f18136805565e31380a
#
_cell.length_a   1.000
_cell.length_b   1.000
_cell.length_c   1.000
_cell.angle_alpha   90.00
_cell.angle_beta   90.00
_cell.angle_gamma   90.00
#
_symmetry.space_group_name_H-M   'P 1'
#
loop_
_entity.id
_entity.type
_entity.pdbx_description
1 polymer ?
#
loop_
_entity_poly.entity_id
_entity_poly.type
_entity_poly.pdbx_seq_one_letter_code
_entity_poly.pdbx_strand_id
1 'polypeptide(L)'
;ECVALLCDNDGIPDSVERRMKIFFGIMEKAKQYGIAPSRLHIDPLVVTLGTDQTALTVFADCCRRIKYEYPEIHITSGLSNISFGLPVRKNINQAFMVLAMNAGMDSAIVDPTNKNMIGMIYATNALLERDEYCLEYIGKFGNKAAEEAAQPAPASPLDEKMQKVFKLTQDGKNKEIGQAVQEALDNSF
;
A
#
# COMPACT_ATOMS: atom_id res chain seq x y z
N GLU A 1 24.42 4.71 -11.00
CA GLU A 1 23.59 3.92 -10.07
C GLU A 1 23.52 2.47 -10.50
N CYS A 2 23.40 1.55 -9.57
CA CYS A 2 23.35 0.11 -9.83
C CYS A 2 22.23 -0.52 -9.02
N VAL A 3 21.49 -1.44 -9.62
CA VAL A 3 20.59 -2.35 -8.89
C VAL A 3 21.33 -3.65 -8.65
N ALA A 4 21.37 -4.11 -7.41
CA ALA A 4 21.99 -5.37 -7.02
C ALA A 4 20.99 -6.27 -6.31
N LEU A 5 20.92 -7.52 -6.76
CA LEU A 5 19.96 -8.51 -6.27
C LEU A 5 20.59 -9.39 -5.20
N LEU A 6 19.86 -9.69 -4.14
CA LEU A 6 20.32 -10.60 -3.08
C LEU A 6 20.07 -12.07 -3.46
N CYS A 7 20.72 -12.49 -4.54
CA CYS A 7 20.75 -13.90 -5.01
C CYS A 7 22.18 -14.35 -5.30
N ASP A 8 22.38 -15.62 -5.32
CA ASP A 8 23.64 -16.29 -5.69
C ASP A 8 23.42 -17.33 -6.80
N ASN A 9 24.45 -18.13 -7.09
CA ASN A 9 24.36 -19.16 -8.11
C ASN A 9 23.36 -20.28 -7.80
N ASP A 10 22.98 -20.44 -6.54
CA ASP A 10 21.99 -21.41 -6.08
C ASP A 10 20.56 -20.85 -6.15
N GLY A 11 20.40 -19.58 -6.54
CA GLY A 11 19.11 -18.89 -6.67
C GLY A 11 18.82 -17.88 -5.57
N ILE A 12 17.52 -17.70 -5.25
CA ILE A 12 17.06 -16.76 -4.22
C ILE A 12 17.13 -17.46 -2.86
N PRO A 13 17.95 -16.94 -1.90
CA PRO A 13 18.02 -17.54 -0.58
C PRO A 13 16.69 -17.39 0.18
N ASP A 14 16.34 -18.40 0.96
CA ASP A 14 15.14 -18.51 1.78
C ASP A 14 15.27 -17.79 3.14
N SER A 15 16.49 -17.49 3.60
CA SER A 15 16.75 -16.90 4.92
C SER A 15 17.35 -15.50 4.86
N VAL A 16 17.08 -14.72 5.89
CA VAL A 16 17.64 -13.38 6.07
C VAL A 16 19.17 -13.43 6.15
N GLU A 17 19.71 -14.42 6.86
CA GLU A 17 21.16 -14.57 7.07
C GLU A 17 21.91 -14.78 5.76
N ARG A 18 21.38 -15.64 4.88
CA ARG A 18 22.00 -15.86 3.55
C ARG A 18 21.90 -14.64 2.67
N ARG A 19 20.75 -13.93 2.67
CA ARG A 19 20.60 -12.68 1.93
C ARG A 19 21.55 -11.60 2.43
N MET A 20 21.69 -11.44 3.74
CA MET A 20 22.63 -10.47 4.32
C MET A 20 24.10 -10.84 4.03
N LYS A 21 24.45 -12.12 3.98
CA LYS A 21 25.80 -12.53 3.55
C LYS A 21 26.11 -12.07 2.11
N ILE A 22 25.15 -12.22 1.20
CA ILE A 22 25.28 -11.74 -0.18
C ILE A 22 25.38 -10.21 -0.19
N PHE A 23 24.54 -9.53 0.59
CA PHE A 23 24.56 -8.07 0.74
C PHE A 23 25.97 -7.57 1.14
N PHE A 24 26.57 -8.13 2.18
CA PHE A 24 27.91 -7.73 2.59
C PHE A 24 28.99 -8.02 1.52
N GLY A 25 28.83 -9.10 0.79
CA GLY A 25 29.71 -9.39 -0.36
C GLY A 25 29.56 -8.35 -1.50
N ILE A 26 28.34 -7.86 -1.74
CA ILE A 26 28.10 -6.76 -2.69
C ILE A 26 28.74 -5.48 -2.18
N MET A 27 28.60 -5.14 -0.88
CA MET A 27 29.18 -3.95 -0.30
C MET A 27 30.69 -3.94 -0.35
N GLU A 28 31.33 -5.09 -0.10
CA GLU A 28 32.78 -5.22 -0.23
C GLU A 28 33.24 -4.96 -1.67
N LYS A 29 32.54 -5.51 -2.65
CA LYS A 29 32.84 -5.25 -4.07
C LYS A 29 32.59 -3.79 -4.45
N ALA A 30 31.47 -3.22 -4.03
CA ALA A 30 31.19 -1.81 -4.28
C ALA A 30 32.31 -0.90 -3.75
N LYS A 31 32.82 -1.19 -2.55
CA LYS A 31 33.95 -0.48 -1.96
C LYS A 31 35.22 -0.64 -2.81
N GLN A 32 35.52 -1.85 -3.30
CA GLN A 32 36.69 -2.11 -4.15
C GLN A 32 36.65 -1.29 -5.46
N TYR A 33 35.46 -1.09 -6.01
CA TYR A 33 35.26 -0.30 -7.24
C TYR A 33 34.95 1.17 -7.00
N GLY A 34 34.99 1.66 -5.76
CA GLY A 34 34.72 3.06 -5.42
C GLY A 34 33.26 3.49 -5.63
N ILE A 35 32.31 2.55 -5.55
CA ILE A 35 30.88 2.83 -5.68
C ILE A 35 30.35 3.22 -4.30
N ALA A 36 29.85 4.45 -4.19
CA ALA A 36 29.26 4.93 -2.93
C ALA A 36 27.95 4.18 -2.62
N PRO A 37 27.64 3.86 -1.35
CA PRO A 37 26.40 3.20 -0.95
C PRO A 37 25.13 3.91 -1.46
N SER A 38 25.10 5.23 -1.47
CA SER A 38 24.00 6.05 -1.99
C SER A 38 23.71 5.88 -3.49
N ARG A 39 24.57 5.18 -4.22
CA ARG A 39 24.38 4.84 -5.64
C ARG A 39 23.89 3.40 -5.86
N LEU A 40 23.66 2.67 -4.76
CA LEU A 40 23.19 1.30 -4.80
C LEU A 40 21.70 1.22 -4.49
N HIS A 41 21.00 0.49 -5.32
CA HIS A 41 19.64 0.03 -5.08
C HIS A 41 19.69 -1.47 -4.83
N ILE A 42 19.42 -1.88 -3.61
CA ILE A 42 19.41 -3.30 -3.25
C ILE A 42 18.01 -3.86 -3.41
N ASP A 43 17.90 -4.95 -4.16
CA ASP A 43 16.66 -5.73 -4.23
C ASP A 43 16.79 -6.99 -3.36
N PRO A 44 16.12 -7.02 -2.18
CA PRO A 44 16.10 -8.21 -1.33
C PRO A 44 15.39 -9.41 -1.97
N LEU A 45 14.71 -9.20 -3.08
CA LEU A 45 13.91 -10.16 -3.83
C LEU A 45 12.65 -10.63 -3.10
N VAL A 46 11.53 -10.35 -3.73
CA VAL A 46 10.21 -10.78 -3.26
C VAL A 46 9.87 -12.12 -3.90
N VAL A 47 9.66 -13.14 -3.09
CA VAL A 47 9.09 -14.42 -3.51
C VAL A 47 7.58 -14.41 -3.31
N THR A 48 6.86 -15.33 -3.99
CA THR A 48 5.40 -15.33 -3.88
C THR A 48 4.92 -15.92 -2.55
N LEU A 49 3.98 -15.22 -1.92
CA LEU A 49 3.32 -15.66 -0.68
C LEU A 49 2.63 -17.04 -0.83
N GLY A 50 2.23 -17.38 -2.07
CA GLY A 50 1.61 -18.69 -2.37
C GLY A 50 2.55 -19.89 -2.18
N THR A 51 3.86 -19.69 -2.25
CA THR A 51 4.86 -20.75 -2.04
C THR A 51 5.65 -20.60 -0.74
N ASP A 52 5.72 -19.38 -0.20
CA ASP A 52 6.47 -19.09 1.03
C ASP A 52 5.70 -18.08 1.88
N GLN A 53 5.13 -18.55 2.99
CA GLN A 53 4.38 -17.72 3.93
C GLN A 53 5.27 -16.71 4.68
N THR A 54 6.58 -16.91 4.71
CA THR A 54 7.55 -16.01 5.35
C THR A 54 8.06 -14.92 4.42
N ALA A 55 7.63 -14.89 3.15
CA ALA A 55 8.11 -14.00 2.11
C ALA A 55 8.18 -12.53 2.54
N LEU A 56 7.11 -12.01 3.18
CA LEU A 56 7.10 -10.63 3.72
C LEU A 56 8.08 -10.46 4.86
N THR A 57 8.11 -11.39 5.82
CA THR A 57 8.97 -11.28 7.02
C THR A 57 10.44 -11.26 6.63
N VAL A 58 10.85 -12.20 5.78
CA VAL A 58 12.24 -12.26 5.28
C VAL A 58 12.62 -11.00 4.50
N PHE A 59 11.73 -10.52 3.62
CA PHE A 59 11.95 -9.28 2.89
C PHE A 59 12.10 -8.08 3.83
N ALA A 60 11.16 -7.90 4.76
CA ALA A 60 11.13 -6.77 5.68
C ALA A 60 12.32 -6.75 6.63
N ASP A 61 12.75 -7.91 7.11
CA ASP A 61 13.91 -8.00 8.00
C ASP A 61 15.22 -7.69 7.25
N CYS A 62 15.35 -8.11 5.99
CA CYS A 62 16.46 -7.65 5.14
C CYS A 62 16.46 -6.13 4.98
N CYS A 63 15.29 -5.52 4.67
CA CYS A 63 15.17 -4.08 4.52
C CYS A 63 15.62 -3.33 5.79
N ARG A 64 15.11 -3.74 6.95
CA ARG A 64 15.45 -3.12 8.25
C ARG A 64 16.92 -3.23 8.56
N ARG A 65 17.52 -4.41 8.36
CA ARG A 65 18.98 -4.62 8.60
C ARG A 65 19.83 -3.78 7.66
N ILE A 66 19.49 -3.74 6.36
CA ILE A 66 20.21 -2.92 5.38
C ILE A 66 20.15 -1.43 5.78
N LYS A 67 18.95 -0.93 6.08
CA LYS A 67 18.76 0.48 6.47
C LYS A 67 19.40 0.84 7.81
N TYR A 68 19.50 -0.10 8.72
CA TYR A 68 20.21 0.09 9.98
C TYR A 68 21.71 0.25 9.78
N GLU A 69 22.32 -0.58 8.93
CA GLU A 69 23.76 -0.58 8.68
C GLU A 69 24.19 0.51 7.68
N TYR A 70 23.36 0.75 6.67
CA TYR A 70 23.61 1.68 5.56
C TYR A 70 22.35 2.47 5.22
N PRO A 71 22.01 3.49 5.99
CA PRO A 71 20.77 4.27 5.79
C PRO A 71 20.67 4.96 4.43
N GLU A 72 21.82 5.25 3.80
CA GLU A 72 21.91 5.88 2.49
C GLU A 72 21.66 4.95 1.30
N ILE A 73 21.66 3.62 1.49
CA ILE A 73 21.33 2.65 0.43
C ILE A 73 19.85 2.75 0.10
N HIS A 74 19.54 2.70 -1.19
CA HIS A 74 18.18 2.56 -1.66
C HIS A 74 17.75 1.08 -1.70
N ILE A 75 16.49 0.82 -1.34
CA ILE A 75 15.89 -0.51 -1.41
C ILE A 75 14.79 -0.49 -2.45
N THR A 76 14.90 -1.38 -3.42
CA THR A 76 13.91 -1.53 -4.51
C THR A 76 13.39 -2.95 -4.58
N SER A 77 12.23 -3.17 -5.19
CA SER A 77 11.79 -4.52 -5.55
C SER A 77 10.69 -4.54 -6.61
N GLY A 78 10.55 -5.69 -7.28
CA GLY A 78 9.41 -6.03 -8.12
C GLY A 78 8.19 -6.38 -7.27
N LEU A 79 7.38 -5.39 -6.92
CA LEU A 79 6.30 -5.47 -5.94
C LEU A 79 5.31 -6.62 -6.20
N SER A 80 4.89 -6.81 -7.45
CA SER A 80 3.79 -7.73 -7.79
C SER A 80 4.14 -9.21 -7.66
N ASN A 81 5.42 -9.55 -7.44
CA ASN A 81 5.85 -10.93 -7.25
C ASN A 81 5.22 -11.57 -6.01
N ILE A 82 5.02 -10.78 -4.95
CA ILE A 82 4.41 -11.26 -3.68
C ILE A 82 3.07 -11.98 -3.89
N SER A 83 2.28 -11.56 -4.85
CA SER A 83 0.93 -12.05 -5.10
C SER A 83 0.81 -13.02 -6.28
N PHE A 84 1.93 -13.46 -6.86
CA PHE A 84 1.90 -14.34 -8.02
C PHE A 84 1.13 -15.63 -7.71
N GLY A 85 0.20 -16.04 -8.62
CA GLY A 85 -0.64 -17.22 -8.44
C GLY A 85 -1.83 -17.05 -7.48
N LEU A 86 -1.99 -15.89 -6.82
CA LEU A 86 -3.08 -15.66 -5.87
C LEU A 86 -4.25 -14.88 -6.51
N PRO A 87 -5.49 -15.07 -6.02
CA PRO A 87 -6.64 -14.30 -6.49
C PRO A 87 -6.58 -12.85 -5.98
N VAL A 88 -7.27 -11.94 -6.66
CA VAL A 88 -7.40 -10.51 -6.28
C VAL A 88 -6.06 -9.86 -5.91
N ARG A 89 -5.05 -10.11 -6.73
CA ARG A 89 -3.64 -9.70 -6.52
C ARG A 89 -3.46 -8.24 -6.08
N LYS A 90 -4.31 -7.35 -6.57
CA LYS A 90 -4.25 -5.91 -6.26
C LYS A 90 -4.29 -5.62 -4.75
N ASN A 91 -5.10 -6.37 -4.00
CA ASN A 91 -5.24 -6.15 -2.55
C ASN A 91 -3.94 -6.54 -1.80
N ILE A 92 -3.35 -7.69 -2.18
CA ILE A 92 -2.08 -8.16 -1.61
C ILE A 92 -0.95 -7.20 -1.97
N ASN A 93 -0.89 -6.74 -3.24
CA ASN A 93 0.14 -5.81 -3.68
C ASN A 93 0.08 -4.48 -2.93
N GLN A 94 -1.12 -3.95 -2.68
CA GLN A 94 -1.30 -2.71 -1.91
C GLN A 94 -0.88 -2.88 -0.45
N ALA A 95 -1.32 -3.95 0.21
CA ALA A 95 -0.92 -4.23 1.59
C ALA A 95 0.60 -4.45 1.70
N PHE A 96 1.19 -5.19 0.77
CA PHE A 96 2.63 -5.41 0.72
C PHE A 96 3.40 -4.10 0.53
N MET A 97 2.94 -3.20 -0.37
CA MET A 97 3.57 -1.88 -0.56
C MET A 97 3.69 -1.12 0.77
N VAL A 98 2.59 -1.02 1.52
CA VAL A 98 2.57 -0.31 2.82
C VAL A 98 3.58 -0.92 3.79
N LEU A 99 3.57 -2.25 3.92
CA LEU A 99 4.45 -2.96 4.85
C LEU A 99 5.92 -2.91 4.43
N ALA A 100 6.20 -2.97 3.13
CA ALA A 100 7.54 -2.84 2.59
C ALA A 100 8.12 -1.43 2.76
N MET A 101 7.31 -0.39 2.54
CA MET A 101 7.68 1.01 2.80
C MET A 101 7.97 1.23 4.28
N ASN A 102 7.15 0.65 5.18
CA ASN A 102 7.39 0.70 6.63
C ASN A 102 8.67 -0.05 7.05
N ALA A 103 9.07 -1.06 6.30
CA ALA A 103 10.32 -1.79 6.54
C ALA A 103 11.57 -1.06 5.98
N GLY A 104 11.40 0.01 5.21
CA GLY A 104 12.50 0.82 4.67
C GLY A 104 12.64 0.79 3.15
N MET A 105 11.77 0.11 2.41
CA MET A 105 11.76 0.20 0.95
C MET A 105 11.42 1.65 0.53
N ASP A 106 12.20 2.21 -0.38
CA ASP A 106 12.09 3.60 -0.84
C ASP A 106 11.94 3.73 -2.37
N SER A 107 12.04 2.63 -3.09
CA SER A 107 11.73 2.56 -4.51
C SER A 107 11.07 1.22 -4.86
N ALA A 108 10.28 1.18 -5.95
CA ALA A 108 9.60 -0.05 -6.35
C ALA A 108 9.27 -0.05 -7.85
N ILE A 109 9.25 -1.25 -8.44
CA ILE A 109 8.75 -1.45 -9.80
C ILE A 109 7.24 -1.68 -9.71
N VAL A 110 6.47 -0.67 -10.12
CA VAL A 110 5.00 -0.67 -10.07
C VAL A 110 4.40 -0.07 -11.34
N ASP A 111 3.14 -0.36 -11.59
CA ASP A 111 2.36 0.31 -12.63
C ASP A 111 1.97 1.72 -12.18
N PRO A 112 2.53 2.79 -12.79
CA PRO A 112 2.24 4.17 -12.41
C PRO A 112 0.83 4.62 -12.79
N THR A 113 0.12 3.86 -13.62
CA THR A 113 -1.27 4.16 -14.02
C THR A 113 -2.29 3.64 -13.01
N ASN A 114 -1.87 2.77 -12.09
CA ASN A 114 -2.71 2.22 -11.04
C ASN A 114 -2.95 3.27 -9.94
N LYS A 115 -4.05 4.02 -10.08
CA LYS A 115 -4.42 5.13 -9.18
C LYS A 115 -4.50 4.70 -7.71
N ASN A 116 -4.98 3.47 -7.45
CA ASN A 116 -5.09 2.98 -6.08
C ASN A 116 -3.70 2.72 -5.47
N MET A 117 -2.78 2.13 -6.25
CA MET A 117 -1.40 1.92 -5.79
C MET A 117 -0.70 3.25 -5.51
N ILE A 118 -0.83 4.21 -6.42
CA ILE A 118 -0.28 5.56 -6.22
C ILE A 118 -0.91 6.23 -4.99
N GLY A 119 -2.23 6.09 -4.79
CA GLY A 119 -2.90 6.58 -3.58
C GLY A 119 -2.33 6.00 -2.30
N MET A 120 -2.06 4.69 -2.27
CA MET A 120 -1.43 4.03 -1.12
C MET A 120 -0.02 4.52 -0.83
N ILE A 121 0.78 4.83 -1.88
CA ILE A 121 2.13 5.39 -1.71
C ILE A 121 2.07 6.76 -1.01
N TYR A 122 1.24 7.68 -1.51
CA TYR A 122 1.08 9.00 -0.88
C TYR A 122 0.57 8.89 0.56
N ALA A 123 -0.47 8.08 0.81
CA ALA A 123 -1.00 7.87 2.14
C ALA A 123 0.04 7.26 3.10
N THR A 124 0.84 6.30 2.61
CA THR A 124 1.90 5.68 3.41
C THR A 124 3.02 6.65 3.72
N ASN A 125 3.42 7.52 2.79
CA ASN A 125 4.41 8.56 3.06
C ASN A 125 3.94 9.54 4.14
N ALA A 126 2.67 9.95 4.10
CA ALA A 126 2.08 10.79 5.15
C ALA A 126 2.08 10.10 6.52
N LEU A 127 1.70 8.81 6.57
CA LEU A 127 1.69 8.01 7.81
C LEU A 127 3.10 7.75 8.39
N LEU A 128 4.12 7.69 7.53
CA LEU A 128 5.52 7.46 7.91
C LEU A 128 6.30 8.77 8.13
N GLU A 129 5.61 9.91 8.27
CA GLU A 129 6.20 11.24 8.50
C GLU A 129 7.19 11.68 7.40
N ARG A 130 7.01 11.14 6.17
CA ARG A 130 7.81 11.48 4.99
C ARG A 130 7.20 12.61 4.15
N ASP A 131 5.95 12.96 4.44
CA ASP A 131 5.17 14.04 3.81
C ASP A 131 4.81 15.06 4.89
N GLU A 132 5.55 16.16 4.94
CA GLU A 132 5.41 17.19 5.96
C GLU A 132 4.01 17.82 5.91
N TYR A 133 3.28 17.75 7.04
CA TYR A 133 1.89 18.22 7.15
C TYR A 133 0.93 17.65 6.09
N CYS A 134 1.23 16.50 5.50
CA CYS A 134 0.45 15.85 4.42
C CYS A 134 0.28 16.74 3.17
N LEU A 135 1.22 17.64 2.90
CA LEU A 135 1.10 18.62 1.81
C LEU A 135 1.08 17.97 0.43
N GLU A 136 1.87 16.93 0.20
CA GLU A 136 1.87 16.19 -1.07
C GLU A 136 0.57 15.41 -1.24
N TYR A 137 0.10 14.74 -0.17
CA TYR A 137 -1.17 14.02 -0.18
C TYR A 137 -2.35 14.96 -0.47
N ILE A 138 -2.44 16.09 0.24
CA ILE A 138 -3.48 17.10 0.05
C ILE A 138 -3.40 17.69 -1.36
N GLY A 139 -2.21 18.03 -1.85
CA GLY A 139 -2.01 18.55 -3.20
C GLY A 139 -2.47 17.57 -4.28
N LYS A 140 -2.28 16.26 -4.05
CA LYS A 140 -2.65 15.21 -5.00
C LYS A 140 -4.14 14.90 -5.01
N PHE A 141 -4.82 14.96 -3.85
CA PHE A 141 -6.18 14.43 -3.68
C PHE A 141 -7.21 15.46 -3.21
N GLY A 142 -6.78 16.65 -2.77
CA GLY A 142 -7.68 17.66 -2.20
C GLY A 142 -8.80 18.12 -3.13
N ASN A 143 -8.52 18.29 -4.41
CA ASN A 143 -9.55 18.66 -5.40
C ASN A 143 -10.59 17.54 -5.61
N LYS A 144 -10.18 16.26 -5.54
CA LYS A 144 -11.10 15.14 -5.65
C LYS A 144 -12.02 15.01 -4.44
N ALA A 145 -11.50 15.23 -3.25
CA ALA A 145 -12.31 15.25 -2.04
C ALA A 145 -13.39 16.35 -2.08
N ALA A 146 -13.08 17.50 -2.67
CA ALA A 146 -14.05 18.56 -2.90
C ALA A 146 -15.11 18.19 -3.95
N GLU A 147 -14.72 17.50 -5.02
CA GLU A 147 -15.63 16.99 -6.05
C GLU A 147 -16.53 15.85 -5.53
N GLU A 148 -15.98 14.92 -4.73
CA GLU A 148 -16.74 13.84 -4.09
C GLU A 148 -17.70 14.36 -3.01
N ALA A 149 -17.29 15.37 -2.25
CA ALA A 149 -18.16 16.02 -1.25
C ALA A 149 -19.28 16.85 -1.91
N ALA A 150 -19.09 17.32 -3.15
CA ALA A 150 -20.10 18.04 -3.92
C ALA A 150 -21.07 17.10 -4.63
N GLN A 151 -20.74 15.80 -4.77
CA GLN A 151 -21.67 14.80 -5.28
C GLN A 151 -22.53 14.31 -4.13
N PRO A 152 -23.88 14.44 -4.20
CA PRO A 152 -24.75 13.81 -3.22
C PRO A 152 -24.42 12.30 -3.22
N ALA A 153 -24.17 11.74 -2.04
CA ALA A 153 -24.01 10.30 -1.89
C ALA A 153 -25.17 9.60 -2.61
N PRO A 154 -24.93 8.52 -3.38
CA PRO A 154 -26.01 7.78 -3.98
C PRO A 154 -26.95 7.35 -2.86
N ALA A 155 -28.19 7.84 -2.93
CA ALA A 155 -29.21 7.54 -1.92
C ALA A 155 -29.36 6.01 -1.89
N SER A 156 -29.12 5.40 -0.74
CA SER A 156 -29.47 4.00 -0.56
C SER A 156 -31.01 3.88 -0.62
N PRO A 157 -31.57 2.72 -0.99
CA PRO A 157 -33.01 2.51 -0.92
C PRO A 157 -33.59 2.80 0.47
N LEU A 158 -32.79 2.65 1.52
CA LEU A 158 -33.12 3.02 2.88
C LEU A 158 -33.14 4.55 3.07
N ASP A 159 -32.17 5.27 2.46
CA ASP A 159 -32.13 6.74 2.52
C ASP A 159 -33.34 7.39 1.85
N GLU A 160 -33.80 6.87 0.72
CA GLU A 160 -35.00 7.37 0.04
C GLU A 160 -36.26 7.19 0.91
N LYS A 161 -36.37 6.04 1.58
CA LYS A 161 -37.48 5.75 2.48
C LYS A 161 -37.44 6.62 3.74
N MET A 162 -36.26 6.83 4.31
CA MET A 162 -36.05 7.73 5.45
C MET A 162 -36.35 9.18 5.08
N GLN A 163 -35.98 9.63 3.87
CA GLN A 163 -36.36 10.96 3.36
C GLN A 163 -37.87 11.11 3.21
N LYS A 164 -38.60 10.06 2.74
CA LYS A 164 -40.05 10.05 2.68
C LYS A 164 -40.66 10.23 4.09
N VAL A 165 -40.19 9.49 5.07
CA VAL A 165 -40.61 9.61 6.47
C VAL A 165 -40.35 11.04 6.99
N PHE A 166 -39.15 11.57 6.74
CA PHE A 166 -38.77 12.92 7.16
C PHE A 166 -39.68 14.00 6.56
N LYS A 167 -39.94 13.91 5.27
CA LYS A 167 -40.84 14.84 4.53
C LYS A 167 -42.29 14.80 5.05
N LEU A 168 -42.81 13.58 5.25
CA LEU A 168 -44.15 13.40 5.82
C LEU A 168 -44.28 14.01 7.26
N THR A 169 -43.16 13.91 8.02
CA THR A 169 -43.09 14.51 9.37
C THR A 169 -43.08 16.03 9.30
N GLN A 170 -42.29 16.60 8.37
CA GLN A 170 -42.30 18.07 8.18
C GLN A 170 -43.66 18.61 7.69
N ASP A 171 -44.32 17.85 6.83
CA ASP A 171 -45.65 18.23 6.27
C ASP A 171 -46.82 17.99 7.26
N GLY A 172 -46.51 17.45 8.47
CA GLY A 172 -47.55 17.18 9.50
C GLY A 172 -48.54 16.08 9.15
N LYS A 173 -48.20 15.17 8.20
CA LYS A 173 -49.09 14.09 7.71
C LYS A 173 -49.07 12.87 8.62
N ASN A 174 -49.43 13.01 9.86
CA ASN A 174 -49.31 12.00 10.93
C ASN A 174 -49.94 10.62 10.58
N LYS A 175 -51.00 10.55 9.75
CA LYS A 175 -51.60 9.28 9.36
C LYS A 175 -50.75 8.47 8.37
N GLU A 176 -49.92 9.13 7.56
CA GLU A 176 -49.08 8.51 6.57
C GLU A 176 -47.70 8.13 7.08
N ILE A 177 -47.23 8.75 8.15
CA ILE A 177 -45.92 8.53 8.76
C ILE A 177 -45.80 7.08 9.26
N GLY A 178 -46.79 6.56 9.98
CA GLY A 178 -46.77 5.18 10.49
C GLY A 178 -46.53 4.13 9.40
N GLN A 179 -47.24 4.27 8.26
CA GLN A 179 -47.08 3.38 7.13
C GLN A 179 -45.72 3.52 6.48
N ALA A 180 -45.20 4.73 6.30
CA ALA A 180 -43.88 4.97 5.72
C ALA A 180 -42.73 4.45 6.60
N VAL A 181 -42.87 4.51 7.93
CA VAL A 181 -41.96 3.91 8.89
C VAL A 181 -41.96 2.39 8.79
N GLN A 182 -43.11 1.78 8.73
CA GLN A 182 -43.24 0.31 8.56
C GLN A 182 -42.59 -0.17 7.25
N GLU A 183 -42.86 0.52 6.14
CA GLU A 183 -42.22 0.24 4.83
C GLU A 183 -40.67 0.39 4.88
N ALA A 184 -40.15 1.27 5.71
CA ALA A 184 -38.70 1.43 5.91
C ALA A 184 -38.12 0.28 6.73
N LEU A 185 -38.81 -0.19 7.76
CA LEU A 185 -38.38 -1.29 8.65
C LEU A 185 -38.44 -2.66 7.97
N ASP A 186 -39.54 -2.95 7.21
CA ASP A 186 -39.76 -4.24 6.56
C ASP A 186 -38.70 -4.62 5.52
N ASN A 187 -37.85 -3.67 5.10
CA ASN A 187 -36.78 -3.87 4.12
C ASN A 187 -35.36 -3.69 4.69
N SER A 188 -35.23 -3.67 6.01
CA SER A 188 -33.94 -3.49 6.70
C SER A 188 -33.28 -4.81 7.11
N PHE A 189 -33.82 -5.96 6.67
CA PHE A 189 -33.27 -7.30 6.92
C PHE A 189 -33.23 -8.12 5.63
#